data_e632e537c28f3dcbd3d2dbacd915fbd6
#
_entry.id   e632e537c28f3dcbd3d2dbacd915fbd6
#
_cell.length_a   1.000
_cell.length_b   1.000
_cell.length_c   1.000
_cell.angle_alpha   90.00
_cell.angle_beta   90.00
_cell.angle_gamma   90.00
#
_symmetry.space_group_name_H-M   'P 1'
#
loop_
_entity.id
_entity.type
_entity.pdbx_description
1 polymer ?
#
loop_
_entity_poly.entity_id
_entity_poly.type
_entity_poly.pdbx_seq_one_letter_code
_entity_poly.pdbx_strand_id
1 'polypeptide(L)'
;MELNVYAGMLLAELNADYGSRATSVLSRPTSALMIFFGLFLASFPEENAERMPWSKAVNSAAGFLIPSGGEINRYVISVGTAFIAFGAFFSRDARRVLSLPVMNFLGRISFPIYLIHNTLIRTILSWLIYRESAVKEGQHPVDEKGNAKYLERGGTLTFAFAIPMFYAILIYASYMWTIYVDPPCGKVVSWLSKKACGEDDGSGLTKEEALKDILRT
;
A
#
# COMPACT_ATOMS: atom_id res chain seq x y z
N MET A 1 12.69 -1.92 -6.20
CA MET A 1 11.72 -2.88 -5.65
C MET A 1 12.36 -3.94 -4.76
N GLU A 2 13.58 -4.35 -5.06
CA GLU A 2 14.30 -5.41 -4.34
C GLU A 2 14.61 -5.09 -2.87
N LEU A 3 14.96 -3.81 -2.56
CA LEU A 3 15.32 -3.41 -1.19
C LEU A 3 14.23 -3.71 -0.17
N ASN A 4 12.96 -3.48 -0.51
CA ASN A 4 11.83 -3.73 0.39
C ASN A 4 11.59 -5.22 0.62
N VAL A 5 11.89 -6.07 -0.37
CA VAL A 5 11.82 -7.53 -0.23
C VAL A 5 12.89 -8.01 0.75
N TYR A 6 14.14 -7.56 0.59
CA TYR A 6 15.22 -7.89 1.53
C TYR A 6 14.96 -7.38 2.94
N ALA A 7 14.41 -6.16 3.07
CA ALA A 7 14.02 -5.61 4.37
C ALA A 7 12.91 -6.46 5.03
N GLY A 8 11.93 -6.93 4.24
CA GLY A 8 10.89 -7.83 4.72
C GLY A 8 11.42 -9.19 5.17
N MET A 9 12.34 -9.80 4.40
CA MET A 9 12.99 -11.06 4.77
C MET A 9 13.79 -10.91 6.06
N LEU A 10 14.58 -9.85 6.18
CA LEU A 10 15.36 -9.57 7.40
C LEU A 10 14.45 -9.37 8.61
N LEU A 11 13.31 -8.67 8.45
CA LEU A 11 12.34 -8.49 9.53
C LEU A 11 11.69 -9.82 9.94
N ALA A 12 11.42 -10.73 8.99
CA ALA A 12 10.88 -12.05 9.27
C ALA A 12 11.89 -12.89 10.07
N GLU A 13 13.16 -12.85 9.70
CA GLU A 13 14.26 -13.53 10.39
C GLU A 13 14.46 -12.98 11.81
N LEU A 14 14.50 -11.66 11.96
CA LEU A 14 14.54 -10.98 13.26
C LEU A 14 13.34 -11.34 14.13
N ASN A 15 12.16 -11.53 13.53
CA ASN A 15 10.99 -11.94 14.28
C ASN A 15 11.08 -13.41 14.75
N ALA A 16 11.70 -14.28 13.97
CA ALA A 16 11.95 -15.66 14.37
C ALA A 16 12.94 -15.73 15.55
N ASP A 17 14.01 -14.91 15.52
CA ASP A 17 15.06 -14.96 16.53
C ASP A 17 14.66 -14.22 17.82
N TYR A 18 14.07 -13.04 17.71
CA TYR A 18 13.79 -12.17 18.86
C TYR A 18 12.34 -12.21 19.34
N GLY A 19 11.38 -12.52 18.44
CA GLY A 19 9.96 -12.65 18.76
C GLY A 19 9.41 -11.50 19.60
N SER A 20 8.88 -11.83 20.78
CA SER A 20 8.35 -10.83 21.72
C SER A 20 9.41 -9.93 22.36
N ARG A 21 10.68 -10.36 22.38
CA ARG A 21 11.80 -9.58 22.93
C ARG A 21 12.21 -8.41 22.02
N ALA A 22 11.86 -8.44 20.74
CA ALA A 22 12.19 -7.39 19.79
C ALA A 22 11.81 -5.98 20.28
N THR A 23 10.67 -5.83 20.97
CA THR A 23 10.20 -4.55 21.51
C THR A 23 11.01 -4.03 22.71
N SER A 24 11.93 -4.83 23.28
CA SER A 24 12.82 -4.39 24.36
C SER A 24 14.21 -3.98 23.85
N VAL A 25 14.52 -4.25 22.59
CA VAL A 25 15.84 -3.98 21.99
C VAL A 25 16.04 -2.47 21.76
N LEU A 26 15.01 -1.79 21.27
CA LEU A 26 15.08 -0.37 20.98
C LEU A 26 14.30 0.46 22.02
N SER A 27 14.84 1.64 22.36
CA SER A 27 14.11 2.59 23.20
C SER A 27 12.89 3.16 22.46
N ARG A 28 11.83 3.51 23.19
CA ARG A 28 10.61 4.11 22.60
C ARG A 28 10.90 5.35 21.72
N PRO A 29 11.73 6.32 22.16
CA PRO A 29 12.01 7.48 21.34
C PRO A 29 12.79 7.12 20.08
N THR A 30 13.68 6.15 20.11
CA THR A 30 14.43 5.72 18.92
C THR A 30 13.52 5.09 17.87
N SER A 31 12.58 4.22 18.29
CA SER A 31 11.60 3.65 17.37
C SER A 31 10.69 4.72 16.75
N ALA A 32 10.26 5.69 17.55
CA ALA A 32 9.46 6.81 17.06
C ALA A 32 10.24 7.69 16.07
N LEU A 33 11.51 7.96 16.34
CA LEU A 33 12.39 8.71 15.43
C LEU A 33 12.61 7.96 14.11
N MET A 34 12.76 6.64 14.15
CA MET A 34 12.87 5.82 12.93
C MET A 34 11.61 5.92 12.07
N ILE A 35 10.43 5.82 12.70
CA ILE A 35 9.15 5.97 11.98
C ILE A 35 9.03 7.37 11.38
N PHE A 36 9.33 8.41 12.18
CA PHE A 36 9.25 9.80 11.72
C PHE A 36 10.22 10.08 10.57
N PHE A 37 11.46 9.63 10.70
CA PHE A 37 12.47 9.77 9.65
C PHE A 37 12.09 8.99 8.40
N GLY A 38 11.53 7.79 8.57
CA GLY A 38 11.01 6.99 7.47
C GLY A 38 9.86 7.68 6.73
N LEU A 39 8.91 8.28 7.46
CA LEU A 39 7.82 9.08 6.87
C LEU A 39 8.37 10.31 6.12
N PHE A 40 9.37 10.97 6.69
CA PHE A 40 10.04 12.09 6.04
C PHE A 40 10.67 11.67 4.71
N LEU A 41 11.42 10.57 4.66
CA LEU A 41 12.01 10.05 3.42
C LEU A 41 10.93 9.55 2.45
N ALA A 42 9.88 8.89 2.93
CA ALA A 42 8.78 8.41 2.09
C ALA A 42 7.95 9.55 1.47
N SER A 43 8.02 10.77 2.02
CA SER A 43 7.42 11.97 1.44
C SER A 43 8.24 12.61 0.32
N PHE A 44 9.33 11.97 -0.12
CA PHE A 44 10.18 12.50 -1.18
C PHE A 44 9.39 12.65 -2.49
N PRO A 45 9.44 13.83 -3.13
CA PRO A 45 8.65 14.10 -4.32
C PRO A 45 9.12 13.26 -5.52
N GLU A 46 8.16 12.73 -6.26
CA GLU A 46 8.41 11.94 -7.47
C GLU A 46 8.95 12.82 -8.61
N GLU A 47 8.41 14.03 -8.72
CA GLU A 47 8.81 15.02 -9.71
C GLU A 47 9.30 16.30 -9.05
N ASN A 48 10.19 17.01 -9.74
CA ASN A 48 10.68 18.33 -9.32
C ASN A 48 11.33 18.36 -7.93
N ALA A 49 12.15 17.37 -7.61
CA ALA A 49 12.87 17.29 -6.34
C ALA A 49 13.73 18.52 -6.02
N GLU A 50 14.05 19.34 -7.03
CA GLU A 50 14.84 20.56 -6.87
C GLU A 50 14.09 21.78 -6.31
N ARG A 51 12.73 21.69 -6.24
CA ARG A 51 11.91 22.81 -5.78
C ARG A 51 12.06 23.12 -4.28
N MET A 52 12.35 22.12 -3.48
CA MET A 52 12.52 22.30 -2.04
C MET A 52 13.96 22.07 -1.59
N PRO A 53 14.51 22.89 -0.68
CA PRO A 53 15.89 22.77 -0.24
C PRO A 53 16.25 21.39 0.32
N TRP A 54 15.34 20.79 1.08
CA TRP A 54 15.56 19.48 1.68
C TRP A 54 15.58 18.34 0.65
N SER A 55 14.66 18.37 -0.33
CA SER A 55 14.63 17.34 -1.37
C SER A 55 15.82 17.47 -2.33
N LYS A 56 16.29 18.69 -2.59
CA LYS A 56 17.53 18.94 -3.33
C LYS A 56 18.74 18.37 -2.60
N ALA A 57 18.85 18.56 -1.28
CA ALA A 57 19.94 18.02 -0.48
C ALA A 57 19.90 16.47 -0.46
N VAL A 58 18.73 15.87 -0.28
CA VAL A 58 18.56 14.41 -0.34
C VAL A 58 18.88 13.88 -1.74
N ASN A 59 18.44 14.54 -2.80
CA ASN A 59 18.73 14.16 -4.19
C ASN A 59 20.24 14.18 -4.48
N SER A 60 20.94 15.22 -4.01
CA SER A 60 22.41 15.32 -4.16
C SER A 60 23.14 14.20 -3.39
N ALA A 61 22.71 13.92 -2.14
CA ALA A 61 23.31 12.87 -1.34
C ALA A 61 23.01 11.47 -1.92
N ALA A 62 21.79 11.23 -2.38
CA ALA A 62 21.40 9.97 -3.00
C ALA A 62 22.10 9.75 -4.34
N GLY A 63 22.29 10.79 -5.14
CA GLY A 63 23.02 10.73 -6.41
C GLY A 63 24.46 10.29 -6.28
N PHE A 64 25.08 10.50 -5.10
CA PHE A 64 26.42 9.99 -4.80
C PHE A 64 26.44 8.49 -4.48
N LEU A 65 25.35 7.96 -3.95
CA LEU A 65 25.24 6.56 -3.49
C LEU A 65 24.62 5.63 -4.55
N ILE A 66 23.79 6.20 -5.44
CA ILE A 66 23.04 5.43 -6.43
C ILE A 66 23.75 5.48 -7.78
N PRO A 67 23.96 4.33 -8.46
CA PRO A 67 24.57 4.28 -9.77
C PRO A 67 23.82 5.14 -10.80
N SER A 68 24.55 5.71 -11.74
CA SER A 68 24.01 6.50 -12.85
C SER A 68 22.98 5.68 -13.64
N GLY A 69 21.73 6.16 -13.68
CA GLY A 69 20.59 5.49 -14.34
C GLY A 69 19.54 4.94 -13.39
N GLY A 70 19.76 4.95 -12.06
CA GLY A 70 18.75 4.58 -11.07
C GLY A 70 17.77 5.74 -10.80
N GLU A 71 16.50 5.42 -10.61
CA GLU A 71 15.48 6.38 -10.18
C GLU A 71 15.63 6.69 -8.68
N ILE A 72 16.26 7.82 -8.37
CA ILE A 72 16.60 8.23 -7.00
C ILE A 72 15.36 8.27 -6.09
N ASN A 73 14.23 8.76 -6.60
CA ASN A 73 12.97 8.82 -5.87
C ASN A 73 12.55 7.44 -5.33
N ARG A 74 12.62 6.40 -6.15
CA ARG A 74 12.25 5.03 -5.74
C ARG A 74 13.16 4.49 -4.66
N TYR A 75 14.46 4.76 -4.73
CA TYR A 75 15.41 4.34 -3.70
C TYR A 75 15.16 5.05 -2.38
N VAL A 76 14.98 6.38 -2.41
CA VAL A 76 14.72 7.17 -1.20
C VAL A 76 13.42 6.73 -0.52
N ILE A 77 12.33 6.55 -1.29
CA ILE A 77 11.04 6.07 -0.78
C ILE A 77 11.18 4.66 -0.22
N SER A 78 11.91 3.76 -0.89
CA SER A 78 12.14 2.39 -0.42
C SER A 78 12.91 2.36 0.90
N VAL A 79 13.96 3.18 1.04
CA VAL A 79 14.68 3.35 2.30
C VAL A 79 13.76 3.89 3.39
N GLY A 80 12.95 4.91 3.08
CA GLY A 80 11.93 5.44 4.01
C GLY A 80 10.96 4.37 4.50
N THR A 81 10.45 3.56 3.57
CA THR A 81 9.55 2.45 3.89
C THR A 81 10.22 1.41 4.79
N ALA A 82 11.49 1.08 4.55
CA ALA A 82 12.25 0.18 5.40
C ALA A 82 12.39 0.75 6.83
N PHE A 83 12.73 2.04 6.97
CA PHE A 83 12.79 2.70 8.30
C PHE A 83 11.46 2.65 9.05
N ILE A 84 10.33 2.87 8.36
CA ILE A 84 8.99 2.74 8.95
C ILE A 84 8.76 1.32 9.43
N ALA A 85 9.07 0.32 8.61
CA ALA A 85 8.86 -1.08 8.92
C ALA A 85 9.71 -1.52 10.13
N PHE A 86 11.00 -1.17 10.17
CA PHE A 86 11.87 -1.44 11.31
C PHE A 86 11.41 -0.70 12.57
N GLY A 87 11.09 0.59 12.47
CA GLY A 87 10.59 1.38 13.59
C GLY A 87 9.30 0.79 14.17
N ALA A 88 8.35 0.36 13.32
CA ALA A 88 7.12 -0.30 13.74
C ALA A 88 7.39 -1.67 14.37
N PHE A 89 8.33 -2.44 13.84
CA PHE A 89 8.70 -3.75 14.36
C PHE A 89 9.24 -3.67 15.80
N PHE A 90 10.10 -2.72 16.09
CA PHE A 90 10.68 -2.53 17.42
C PHE A 90 9.81 -1.72 18.37
N SER A 91 8.76 -1.05 17.90
CA SER A 91 7.86 -0.23 18.72
C SER A 91 6.70 -1.03 19.27
N ARG A 92 6.58 -1.11 20.61
CA ARG A 92 5.43 -1.72 21.28
C ARG A 92 4.13 -0.93 20.99
N ASP A 93 4.23 0.39 20.96
CA ASP A 93 3.07 1.26 20.76
C ASP A 93 2.58 1.18 19.30
N ALA A 94 3.49 1.17 18.32
CA ALA A 94 3.14 0.96 16.92
C ALA A 94 2.49 -0.43 16.70
N ARG A 95 3.03 -1.49 17.29
CA ARG A 95 2.41 -2.83 17.23
C ARG A 95 1.01 -2.84 17.81
N ARG A 96 0.78 -2.15 18.94
CA ARG A 96 -0.55 -2.03 19.55
C ARG A 96 -1.53 -1.30 18.61
N VAL A 97 -1.10 -0.20 17.99
CA VAL A 97 -1.92 0.54 17.01
C VAL A 97 -2.22 -0.34 15.79
N LEU A 98 -1.22 -1.01 15.24
CA LEU A 98 -1.39 -1.90 14.07
C LEU A 98 -2.28 -3.12 14.39
N SER A 99 -2.35 -3.54 15.65
CA SER A 99 -3.22 -4.65 16.11
C SER A 99 -4.67 -4.22 16.36
N LEU A 100 -5.01 -2.93 16.23
CA LEU A 100 -6.39 -2.49 16.37
C LEU A 100 -7.30 -3.14 15.31
N PRO A 101 -8.55 -3.46 15.67
CA PRO A 101 -9.50 -4.08 14.73
C PRO A 101 -9.66 -3.29 13.44
N VAL A 102 -9.61 -1.96 13.52
CA VAL A 102 -9.70 -1.06 12.37
C VAL A 102 -8.50 -1.25 11.44
N MET A 103 -7.28 -1.33 11.99
CA MET A 103 -6.07 -1.53 11.20
C MET A 103 -6.03 -2.92 10.55
N ASN A 104 -6.46 -3.94 11.29
CA ASN A 104 -6.60 -5.29 10.75
C ASN A 104 -7.65 -5.35 9.63
N PHE A 105 -8.76 -4.64 9.78
CA PHE A 105 -9.77 -4.51 8.74
C PHE A 105 -9.20 -3.82 7.49
N LEU A 106 -8.55 -2.65 7.67
CA LEU A 106 -7.90 -1.93 6.56
C LEU A 106 -6.82 -2.77 5.87
N GLY A 107 -6.02 -3.51 6.64
CA GLY A 107 -5.03 -4.44 6.10
C GLY A 107 -5.66 -5.52 5.21
N ARG A 108 -6.79 -6.08 5.65
CA ARG A 108 -7.51 -7.12 4.89
C ARG A 108 -8.06 -6.59 3.56
N ILE A 109 -8.60 -5.37 3.54
CA ILE A 109 -9.17 -4.77 2.32
C ILE A 109 -8.16 -3.99 1.48
N SER A 110 -6.90 -3.82 1.95
CA SER A 110 -5.88 -3.00 1.29
C SER A 110 -5.54 -3.50 -0.12
N PHE A 111 -5.42 -4.81 -0.30
CA PHE A 111 -5.13 -5.40 -1.61
C PHE A 111 -6.27 -5.18 -2.62
N PRO A 112 -7.53 -5.48 -2.31
CA PRO A 112 -8.64 -5.11 -3.18
C PRO A 112 -8.72 -3.60 -3.46
N ILE A 113 -8.50 -2.73 -2.48
CA ILE A 113 -8.44 -1.28 -2.69
C ILE A 113 -7.42 -0.97 -3.78
N TYR A 114 -6.20 -1.50 -3.65
CA TYR A 114 -5.13 -1.28 -4.63
C TYR A 114 -5.52 -1.73 -6.04
N LEU A 115 -6.21 -2.86 -6.18
CA LEU A 115 -6.63 -3.37 -7.48
C LEU A 115 -7.70 -2.52 -8.14
N ILE A 116 -8.73 -2.09 -7.39
CA ILE A 116 -9.92 -1.49 -7.97
C ILE A 116 -9.93 0.04 -7.95
N HIS A 117 -9.08 0.69 -7.11
CA HIS A 117 -9.13 2.15 -6.93
C HIS A 117 -8.95 2.91 -8.24
N ASN A 118 -8.01 2.50 -9.09
CA ASN A 118 -7.73 3.20 -10.35
C ASN A 118 -8.91 3.11 -11.33
N THR A 119 -9.55 1.96 -11.41
CA THR A 119 -10.76 1.76 -12.22
C THR A 119 -11.90 2.63 -11.68
N LEU A 120 -12.13 2.64 -10.36
CA LEU A 120 -13.17 3.43 -9.73
C LEU A 120 -12.92 4.94 -9.83
N ILE A 121 -11.66 5.39 -9.79
CA ILE A 121 -11.31 6.79 -10.03
C ILE A 121 -11.72 7.20 -11.45
N ARG A 122 -11.36 6.39 -12.44
CA ARG A 122 -11.63 6.70 -13.85
C ARG A 122 -13.12 6.60 -14.21
N THR A 123 -13.87 5.77 -13.54
CA THR A 123 -15.31 5.59 -13.81
C THR A 123 -16.16 6.42 -12.88
N ILE A 124 -16.27 6.04 -11.60
CA ILE A 124 -17.21 6.61 -10.64
C ILE A 124 -16.80 8.01 -10.22
N LEU A 125 -15.53 8.24 -9.85
CA LEU A 125 -15.10 9.57 -9.40
C LEU A 125 -15.15 10.58 -10.53
N SER A 126 -14.70 10.20 -11.72
CA SER A 126 -14.81 11.06 -12.90
C SER A 126 -16.25 11.39 -13.22
N TRP A 127 -17.17 10.44 -13.13
CA TRP A 127 -18.59 10.66 -13.34
C TRP A 127 -19.20 11.57 -12.25
N LEU A 128 -18.83 11.38 -10.98
CA LEU A 128 -19.30 12.21 -9.86
C LEU A 128 -18.86 13.67 -10.00
N ILE A 129 -17.66 13.93 -10.48
CA ILE A 129 -17.08 15.27 -10.60
C ILE A 129 -17.56 15.96 -11.86
N TYR A 130 -17.52 15.27 -12.99
CA TYR A 130 -17.77 15.86 -14.32
C TYR A 130 -19.19 15.63 -14.84
N ARG A 131 -19.95 14.70 -14.24
CA ARG A 131 -21.34 14.35 -14.59
C ARG A 131 -21.48 14.11 -16.10
N GLU A 132 -22.44 14.79 -16.73
CA GLU A 132 -22.74 14.67 -18.16
C GLU A 132 -21.57 15.11 -19.07
N SER A 133 -20.69 15.97 -18.57
CA SER A 133 -19.50 16.40 -19.34
C SER A 133 -18.51 15.28 -19.58
N ALA A 134 -18.48 14.24 -18.71
CA ALA A 134 -17.63 13.08 -18.85
C ALA A 134 -18.14 12.08 -19.93
N VAL A 135 -19.42 12.15 -20.26
CA VAL A 135 -20.11 11.15 -21.12
C VAL A 135 -20.26 11.62 -22.57
N LYS A 136 -20.07 12.90 -22.85
CA LYS A 136 -20.15 13.43 -24.22
C LYS A 136 -18.95 12.96 -25.05
N GLU A 137 -19.07 11.74 -25.57
CA GLU A 137 -18.15 11.18 -26.56
C GLU A 137 -18.17 12.02 -27.84
N GLY A 138 -16.99 12.37 -28.36
CA GLY A 138 -16.79 12.84 -29.71
C GLY A 138 -16.64 14.33 -29.94
N GLN A 139 -16.85 15.17 -28.94
CA GLN A 139 -16.49 16.58 -29.01
C GLN A 139 -15.58 16.94 -27.83
N HIS A 140 -14.27 16.70 -27.99
CA HIS A 140 -13.34 17.46 -27.18
C HIS A 140 -13.54 18.94 -27.52
N PRO A 141 -14.10 19.76 -26.61
CA PRO A 141 -14.19 21.16 -26.87
C PRO A 141 -12.78 21.67 -27.08
N VAL A 142 -12.50 22.07 -28.29
CA VAL A 142 -11.19 22.62 -28.67
C VAL A 142 -11.31 24.12 -28.48
N ASP A 143 -10.34 24.72 -27.84
CA ASP A 143 -10.22 26.17 -27.73
C ASP A 143 -10.01 26.77 -29.13
N GLU A 144 -10.28 28.05 -29.31
CA GLU A 144 -10.06 28.77 -30.60
C GLU A 144 -8.64 28.58 -31.17
N LYS A 145 -7.70 28.13 -30.31
CA LYS A 145 -6.30 27.83 -30.66
C LYS A 145 -6.02 26.33 -30.94
N GLY A 146 -7.05 25.48 -31.01
CA GLY A 146 -6.90 24.06 -31.27
C GLY A 146 -6.44 23.23 -30.07
N ASN A 147 -6.33 23.78 -28.88
CA ASN A 147 -5.97 23.06 -27.67
C ASN A 147 -7.21 22.41 -27.04
N ALA A 148 -7.05 21.21 -26.48
CA ALA A 148 -8.12 20.53 -25.74
C ALA A 148 -8.57 21.41 -24.55
N LYS A 149 -9.85 21.82 -24.56
CA LYS A 149 -10.45 22.55 -23.44
C LYS A 149 -10.63 21.59 -22.28
N TYR A 150 -10.13 21.97 -21.10
CA TYR A 150 -10.33 21.16 -19.89
C TYR A 150 -11.83 21.02 -19.59
N LEU A 151 -12.23 19.84 -19.16
CA LEU A 151 -13.59 19.57 -18.69
C LEU A 151 -13.95 20.52 -17.54
N GLU A 152 -15.13 21.13 -17.64
CA GLU A 152 -15.63 21.97 -16.56
C GLU A 152 -15.90 21.11 -15.33
N ARG A 153 -15.12 21.35 -14.29
CA ARG A 153 -15.29 20.66 -13.01
C ARG A 153 -16.39 21.32 -12.19
N GLY A 154 -17.13 20.51 -11.46
CA GLY A 154 -18.14 20.99 -10.53
C GLY A 154 -17.55 21.92 -9.45
N GLY A 155 -18.41 22.72 -8.83
CA GLY A 155 -18.02 23.62 -7.73
C GLY A 155 -17.46 22.90 -6.51
N THR A 156 -16.94 23.65 -5.55
CA THR A 156 -16.35 23.13 -4.30
C THR A 156 -17.28 22.16 -3.55
N LEU A 157 -18.60 22.42 -3.58
CA LEU A 157 -19.59 21.53 -2.96
C LEU A 157 -19.63 20.15 -3.63
N THR A 158 -19.46 20.09 -4.97
CA THR A 158 -19.40 18.80 -5.67
C THR A 158 -18.24 17.94 -5.16
N PHE A 159 -17.05 18.52 -4.96
CA PHE A 159 -15.92 17.81 -4.41
C PHE A 159 -16.14 17.38 -2.95
N ALA A 160 -16.75 18.25 -2.14
CA ALA A 160 -17.03 17.95 -0.73
C ALA A 160 -17.95 16.73 -0.57
N PHE A 161 -18.85 16.46 -1.51
CA PHE A 161 -19.70 15.27 -1.49
C PHE A 161 -19.13 14.10 -2.30
N ALA A 162 -18.51 14.35 -3.44
CA ALA A 162 -17.99 13.31 -4.32
C ALA A 162 -16.85 12.51 -3.67
N ILE A 163 -15.94 13.17 -2.95
CA ILE A 163 -14.79 12.50 -2.33
C ILE A 163 -15.21 11.53 -1.22
N PRO A 164 -15.99 11.92 -0.19
CA PRO A 164 -16.47 10.99 0.83
C PRO A 164 -17.31 9.84 0.25
N MET A 165 -18.18 10.14 -0.69
CA MET A 165 -19.01 9.15 -1.36
C MET A 165 -18.15 8.14 -2.15
N PHE A 166 -17.13 8.62 -2.86
CA PHE A 166 -16.18 7.76 -3.55
C PHE A 166 -15.45 6.82 -2.58
N TYR A 167 -14.94 7.34 -1.45
CA TYR A 167 -14.28 6.49 -0.44
C TYR A 167 -15.23 5.46 0.18
N ALA A 168 -16.48 5.83 0.42
CA ALA A 168 -17.49 4.88 0.91
C ALA A 168 -17.72 3.74 -0.09
N ILE A 169 -17.86 4.07 -1.39
CA ILE A 169 -18.02 3.08 -2.46
C ILE A 169 -16.76 2.22 -2.59
N LEU A 170 -15.58 2.81 -2.52
CA LEU A 170 -14.31 2.09 -2.62
C LEU A 170 -14.14 1.07 -1.49
N ILE A 171 -14.40 1.47 -0.24
CA ILE A 171 -14.32 0.60 0.94
C ILE A 171 -15.36 -0.53 0.82
N TYR A 172 -16.59 -0.19 0.45
CA TYR A 172 -17.66 -1.18 0.28
C TYR A 172 -17.35 -2.19 -0.82
N ALA A 173 -16.91 -1.74 -1.99
CA ALA A 173 -16.53 -2.60 -3.10
C ALA A 173 -15.33 -3.51 -2.74
N SER A 174 -14.33 -2.98 -2.03
CA SER A 174 -13.18 -3.74 -1.56
C SER A 174 -13.57 -4.79 -0.51
N TYR A 175 -14.49 -4.46 0.38
CA TYR A 175 -15.04 -5.40 1.35
C TYR A 175 -15.80 -6.54 0.67
N MET A 176 -16.66 -6.23 -0.31
CA MET A 176 -17.35 -7.23 -1.12
C MET A 176 -16.38 -8.13 -1.88
N TRP A 177 -15.32 -7.55 -2.45
CA TRP A 177 -14.25 -8.30 -3.10
C TRP A 177 -13.63 -9.34 -2.16
N THR A 178 -13.25 -8.90 -0.95
CA THR A 178 -12.64 -9.78 0.07
C THR A 178 -13.56 -10.94 0.47
N ILE A 179 -14.89 -10.74 0.48
CA ILE A 179 -15.84 -11.80 0.85
C ILE A 179 -16.11 -12.75 -0.31
N TYR A 180 -16.29 -12.24 -1.51
CA TYR A 180 -16.80 -13.03 -2.63
C TYR A 180 -15.73 -13.49 -3.61
N VAL A 181 -14.63 -12.73 -3.77
CA VAL A 181 -13.60 -13.01 -4.78
C VAL A 181 -12.37 -13.68 -4.18
N ASP A 182 -11.87 -13.22 -3.04
CA ASP A 182 -10.66 -13.77 -2.44
C ASP A 182 -10.80 -15.26 -2.06
N PRO A 183 -11.91 -15.77 -1.48
CA PRO A 183 -12.00 -17.16 -1.10
C PRO A 183 -11.97 -18.14 -2.27
N PRO A 184 -12.69 -17.93 -3.40
CA PRO A 184 -12.57 -18.80 -4.56
C PRO A 184 -11.17 -18.71 -5.21
N CYS A 185 -10.56 -17.52 -5.28
CA CYS A 185 -9.20 -17.36 -5.78
C CYS A 185 -8.19 -18.14 -4.93
N GLY A 186 -8.29 -18.11 -3.61
CA GLY A 186 -7.46 -18.89 -2.70
C GLY A 186 -7.58 -20.40 -2.92
N LYS A 187 -8.80 -20.89 -3.20
CA LYS A 187 -9.03 -22.32 -3.53
C LYS A 187 -8.35 -22.70 -4.86
N VAL A 188 -8.45 -21.84 -5.88
CA VAL A 188 -7.80 -22.05 -7.17
C VAL A 188 -6.28 -22.09 -7.02
N VAL A 189 -5.70 -21.13 -6.29
CA VAL A 189 -4.25 -21.10 -6.02
C VAL A 189 -3.80 -22.35 -5.28
N SER A 190 -4.51 -22.77 -4.23
CA SER A 190 -4.20 -24.00 -3.49
C SER A 190 -4.27 -25.25 -4.38
N TRP A 191 -5.27 -25.33 -5.24
CA TRP A 191 -5.40 -26.43 -6.18
C TRP A 191 -4.25 -26.45 -7.20
N LEU A 192 -3.89 -25.29 -7.77
CA LEU A 192 -2.77 -25.15 -8.69
C LEU A 192 -1.43 -25.50 -8.02
N SER A 193 -1.21 -25.04 -6.78
CA SER A 193 -0.01 -25.34 -6.01
C SER A 193 0.15 -26.84 -5.78
N LYS A 194 -0.92 -27.53 -5.33
CA LYS A 194 -0.91 -28.99 -5.16
C LYS A 194 -0.57 -29.72 -6.47
N LYS A 195 -1.18 -29.27 -7.57
CA LYS A 195 -0.93 -29.88 -8.89
C LYS A 195 0.48 -29.60 -9.41
N ALA A 196 1.04 -28.43 -9.13
CA ALA A 196 2.37 -28.03 -9.59
C ALA A 196 3.49 -28.68 -8.77
N CYS A 197 3.30 -28.82 -7.45
CA CYS A 197 4.31 -29.39 -6.55
C CYS A 197 4.28 -30.91 -6.48
N GLY A 198 3.32 -31.59 -7.15
CA GLY A 198 3.22 -33.04 -7.15
C GLY A 198 2.99 -33.64 -5.75
N GLU A 199 2.43 -32.86 -4.82
CA GLU A 199 2.03 -33.37 -3.51
C GLU A 199 0.82 -34.28 -3.69
N ASP A 200 1.13 -35.57 -3.95
CA ASP A 200 0.19 -36.65 -3.67
C ASP A 200 -0.14 -36.65 -2.17
N ASP A 201 -1.41 -36.83 -1.85
CA ASP A 201 -2.03 -36.79 -0.53
C ASP A 201 -1.40 -37.76 0.53
N GLY A 202 -0.08 -37.72 0.73
CA GLY A 202 0.66 -38.59 1.66
C GLY A 202 0.89 -38.02 3.07
N SER A 203 0.64 -36.76 3.32
CA SER A 203 0.73 -36.17 4.68
C SER A 203 -0.63 -35.72 5.19
N GLY A 204 -1.41 -36.69 5.67
CA GLY A 204 -2.63 -36.47 6.40
C GLY A 204 -2.40 -35.84 7.77
N LEU A 205 -2.01 -34.60 7.83
CA LEU A 205 -2.31 -33.78 9.00
C LEU A 205 -3.82 -33.51 8.97
N THR A 206 -4.52 -34.22 9.85
CA THR A 206 -5.97 -34.03 9.99
C THR A 206 -6.24 -32.58 10.35
N LYS A 207 -7.34 -32.00 9.80
CA LYS A 207 -7.77 -30.63 10.11
C LYS A 207 -7.83 -30.33 11.61
N GLU A 208 -7.98 -31.35 12.45
CA GLU A 208 -7.94 -31.26 13.91
C GLU A 208 -6.56 -30.96 14.49
N GLU A 209 -5.49 -31.47 13.89
CA GLU A 209 -4.12 -31.20 14.36
C GLU A 209 -3.67 -29.78 14.00
N ALA A 210 -3.99 -29.33 12.79
CA ALA A 210 -3.76 -27.93 12.38
C ALA A 210 -4.56 -26.94 13.23
N LEU A 211 -5.80 -27.28 13.63
CA LEU A 211 -6.62 -26.45 14.50
C LEU A 211 -6.10 -26.41 15.94
N LYS A 212 -5.55 -27.51 16.44
CA LYS A 212 -4.93 -27.60 17.79
C LYS A 212 -3.64 -26.79 17.89
N ASP A 213 -2.86 -26.71 16.82
CA ASP A 213 -1.64 -25.87 16.79
C ASP A 213 -1.96 -24.38 16.78
N ILE A 214 -3.01 -23.96 16.05
CA ILE A 214 -3.47 -22.56 16.02
C ILE A 214 -4.05 -22.12 17.38
N LEU A 215 -4.64 -23.05 18.16
CA LEU A 215 -5.20 -22.75 19.48
C LEU A 215 -4.18 -22.80 20.62
N ARG A 216 -2.96 -23.27 20.37
CA ARG A 216 -1.85 -23.31 21.35
C ARG A 216 -0.93 -22.11 21.33
N THR A 217 -1.02 -21.22 20.34
CA THR A 217 -0.30 -19.94 20.22
C THR A 217 -1.16 -18.78 20.61
#